data_ba7a323f9d16b4ab480ecf94ceb6f973
#
_entry.id   ba7a323f9d16b4ab480ecf94ceb6f973
#
_cell.length_a   1.000
_cell.length_b   1.000
_cell.length_c   1.000
_cell.angle_alpha   90.00
_cell.angle_beta   90.00
_cell.angle_gamma   90.00
#
_symmetry.space_group_name_H-M   'P 1'
#
loop_
_entity.id
_entity.type
_entity.pdbx_description
1 polymer ?
#
loop_
_entity_poly.entity_id
_entity_poly.type
_entity_poly.pdbx_seq_one_letter_code
_entity_poly.pdbx_strand_id
1 'polypeptide(L)'
;MSCQGFPRQLRLLTAGDYRYVFDRATYKVHARGILVLARANALGHPRVGLVVSKKNVRRAVDRNRLKRLVRESIRLRQHRLPAVDIVVLARRGVSDLDNPTLHRQLHGLWRRLEKEVRKQAAVASPS
;
A
#
# COMPACT_ATOMS: atom_id res chain seq x y z
N MET A 1 23.70 -10.65 2.19
CA MET A 1 22.90 -9.94 3.16
C MET A 1 21.43 -10.02 2.82
N SER A 2 20.69 -10.45 3.76
CA SER A 2 19.26 -10.59 3.57
C SER A 2 18.51 -9.28 3.71
N CYS A 3 19.17 -8.23 4.13
CA CYS A 3 18.52 -6.95 4.38
C CYS A 3 18.00 -6.25 3.13
N GLN A 4 18.37 -6.72 1.94
CA GLN A 4 17.83 -6.18 0.71
C GLN A 4 16.38 -6.59 0.48
N GLY A 5 15.93 -7.67 1.11
CA GLY A 5 14.59 -8.14 0.92
C GLY A 5 13.59 -7.34 1.74
N PHE A 6 12.36 -7.25 1.24
CA PHE A 6 11.26 -6.69 2.00
C PHE A 6 10.89 -7.69 3.09
N PRO A 7 10.88 -7.31 4.37
CA PRO A 7 10.60 -8.27 5.45
C PRO A 7 9.25 -8.95 5.29
N ARG A 8 9.23 -10.25 5.55
CA ARG A 8 8.00 -11.04 5.42
C ARG A 8 6.87 -10.50 6.28
N GLN A 9 7.17 -10.05 7.47
CA GLN A 9 6.17 -9.52 8.40
C GLN A 9 5.48 -8.27 7.90
N LEU A 10 6.06 -7.60 6.91
CA LEU A 10 5.45 -6.40 6.31
C LEU A 10 4.63 -6.73 5.06
N ARG A 11 4.42 -8.02 4.77
CA ARG A 11 3.67 -8.45 3.58
C ARG A 11 2.35 -9.07 3.97
N LEU A 12 1.35 -8.83 3.13
CA LEU A 12 0.13 -9.64 3.17
C LEU A 12 0.44 -10.93 2.41
N LEU A 13 0.25 -12.07 3.05
CA LEU A 13 0.75 -13.34 2.53
C LEU A 13 -0.32 -14.25 1.95
N THR A 14 -1.56 -14.13 2.40
CA THR A 14 -2.61 -15.06 1.99
C THR A 14 -3.73 -14.35 1.25
N ALA A 15 -4.46 -15.13 0.45
CA ALA A 15 -5.65 -14.61 -0.23
C ALA A 15 -6.69 -14.10 0.78
N GLY A 16 -6.75 -14.74 1.94
CA GLY A 16 -7.65 -14.30 3.01
C GLY A 16 -7.29 -12.92 3.55
N ASP A 17 -5.99 -12.62 3.66
CA ASP A 17 -5.53 -11.31 4.09
C ASP A 17 -5.99 -10.21 3.13
N TYR A 18 -5.84 -10.47 1.82
CA TYR A 18 -6.26 -9.53 0.79
C TYR A 18 -7.78 -9.33 0.81
N ARG A 19 -8.51 -10.44 0.89
CA ARG A 19 -9.97 -10.40 0.89
C ARG A 19 -10.51 -9.63 2.08
N TYR A 20 -9.89 -9.83 3.24
CA TYR A 20 -10.31 -9.14 4.46
C TYR A 20 -10.19 -7.62 4.29
N VAL A 21 -9.10 -7.15 3.70
CA VAL A 21 -8.93 -5.73 3.44
C VAL A 21 -9.92 -5.24 2.39
N PHE A 22 -10.12 -6.00 1.32
CA PHE A 22 -11.09 -5.63 0.28
C PHE A 22 -12.50 -5.47 0.83
N ASP A 23 -12.93 -6.43 1.65
CA ASP A 23 -14.29 -6.46 2.13
C ASP A 23 -14.54 -5.46 3.26
N ARG A 24 -13.51 -5.11 4.00
CA ARG A 24 -13.65 -4.32 5.22
C ARG A 24 -12.72 -3.10 5.27
N ALA A 25 -12.38 -2.58 4.12
CA ALA A 25 -11.51 -1.41 4.06
C ALA A 25 -12.17 -0.22 4.76
N THR A 26 -11.46 0.33 5.73
CA THR A 26 -11.89 1.52 6.46
C THR A 26 -11.39 2.78 5.80
N TYR A 27 -10.22 2.69 5.18
CA TYR A 27 -9.55 3.83 4.55
C TYR A 27 -9.39 3.56 3.07
N LYS A 28 -9.61 4.59 2.27
CA LYS A 28 -9.50 4.48 0.83
C LYS A 28 -8.91 5.77 0.30
N VAL A 29 -7.74 5.67 -0.31
CA VAL A 29 -7.09 6.81 -0.94
C VAL A 29 -6.68 6.41 -2.35
N HIS A 30 -6.64 7.36 -3.26
CA HIS A 30 -6.28 7.06 -4.63
C HIS A 30 -5.49 8.20 -5.26
N ALA A 31 -4.73 7.82 -6.27
CA ALA A 31 -4.01 8.75 -7.12
C ALA A 31 -4.11 8.21 -8.55
N ARG A 32 -3.52 8.90 -9.49
CA ARG A 32 -3.56 8.47 -10.88
C ARG A 32 -2.94 7.08 -11.03
N GLY A 33 -3.73 6.13 -11.49
CA GLY A 33 -3.28 4.77 -11.74
C GLY A 33 -3.10 3.89 -10.51
N ILE A 34 -3.41 4.40 -9.31
CA ILE A 34 -3.21 3.65 -8.06
C ILE A 34 -4.39 3.85 -7.14
N LEU A 35 -4.88 2.75 -6.58
CA LEU A 35 -5.89 2.78 -5.52
C LEU A 35 -5.34 2.06 -4.31
N VAL A 36 -5.47 2.66 -3.14
CA VAL A 36 -5.01 2.08 -1.88
C VAL A 36 -6.20 1.86 -0.97
N LEU A 37 -6.37 0.63 -0.52
CA LEU A 37 -7.37 0.25 0.48
C LEU A 37 -6.62 -0.16 1.74
N ALA A 38 -7.13 0.24 2.89
CA ALA A 38 -6.46 -0.07 4.15
C ALA A 38 -7.45 -0.32 5.26
N ARG A 39 -7.02 -1.11 6.22
CA ARG A 39 -7.78 -1.43 7.41
C ARG A 39 -6.83 -1.57 8.59
N ALA A 40 -7.24 -1.06 9.74
CA ALA A 40 -6.44 -1.18 10.96
C ALA A 40 -6.20 -2.65 11.31
N ASN A 41 -4.99 -2.96 11.75
CA ASN A 41 -4.66 -4.28 12.27
C ASN A 41 -4.16 -4.15 13.72
N ALA A 42 -3.99 -5.27 14.39
CA ALA A 42 -3.56 -5.28 15.79
C ALA A 42 -2.11 -5.75 15.93
N LEU A 43 -1.31 -5.60 14.87
CA LEU A 43 0.03 -6.17 14.83
C LEU A 43 1.13 -5.20 15.27
N GLY A 44 0.82 -3.93 15.38
CA GLY A 44 1.81 -2.93 15.76
C GLY A 44 2.72 -2.47 14.63
N HIS A 45 2.47 -2.94 13.41
CA HIS A 45 3.23 -2.53 12.23
C HIS A 45 2.36 -2.64 10.98
N PRO A 46 2.65 -1.88 9.92
CA PRO A 46 1.89 -2.00 8.68
C PRO A 46 2.24 -3.29 7.93
N ARG A 47 1.29 -3.77 7.14
CA ARG A 47 1.54 -4.83 6.17
C ARG A 47 1.00 -4.37 4.84
N VAL A 48 1.67 -4.75 3.74
CA VAL A 48 1.28 -4.30 2.41
C VAL A 48 1.22 -5.47 1.43
N GLY A 49 0.23 -5.42 0.57
CA GLY A 49 0.11 -6.32 -0.57
C GLY A 49 -0.17 -5.52 -1.82
N LEU A 50 0.32 -6.00 -2.94
CA LEU A 50 0.13 -5.34 -4.22
C LEU A 50 -0.65 -6.27 -5.15
N VAL A 51 -1.70 -5.73 -5.75
CA VAL A 51 -2.50 -6.44 -6.75
C VAL A 51 -2.27 -5.75 -8.09
N VAL A 52 -1.63 -6.47 -9.01
CA VAL A 52 -1.34 -5.98 -10.35
C VAL A 52 -1.86 -7.01 -11.34
N SER A 53 -2.97 -6.69 -12.00
CA SER A 53 -3.52 -7.61 -13.00
C SER A 53 -2.79 -7.46 -14.33
N LYS A 54 -2.70 -8.56 -15.07
CA LYS A 54 -2.14 -8.55 -16.43
C LYS A 54 -2.95 -7.66 -17.36
N LYS A 55 -4.21 -7.48 -17.05
CA LYS A 55 -5.10 -6.62 -17.84
C LYS A 55 -4.70 -5.16 -17.75
N ASN A 56 -4.30 -4.70 -16.57
CA ASN A 56 -3.93 -3.32 -16.35
C ASN A 56 -2.45 -3.05 -16.63
N VAL A 57 -1.61 -4.06 -16.37
CA VAL A 57 -0.16 -3.96 -16.61
C VAL A 57 0.28 -5.23 -17.31
N ARG A 58 0.41 -5.17 -18.61
CA ARG A 58 0.66 -6.34 -19.46
C ARG A 58 2.05 -6.93 -19.31
N ARG A 59 3.06 -6.07 -19.20
CA ARG A 59 4.44 -6.51 -19.22
C ARG A 59 4.90 -6.93 -17.83
N ALA A 60 5.51 -8.11 -17.75
CA ALA A 60 6.02 -8.64 -16.49
C ALA A 60 7.07 -7.71 -15.87
N VAL A 61 7.90 -7.07 -16.71
CA VAL A 61 8.92 -6.15 -16.23
C VAL A 61 8.29 -4.94 -15.55
N ASP A 62 7.16 -4.46 -16.07
CA ASP A 62 6.45 -3.33 -15.45
C ASP A 62 5.81 -3.74 -14.13
N ARG A 63 5.23 -4.94 -14.07
CA ARG A 63 4.66 -5.46 -12.82
C ARG A 63 5.74 -5.60 -11.73
N ASN A 64 6.90 -6.10 -12.10
CA ASN A 64 8.01 -6.26 -11.17
C ASN A 64 8.54 -4.91 -10.69
N ARG A 65 8.60 -3.94 -11.60
CA ARG A 65 9.00 -2.58 -11.27
C ARG A 65 8.06 -1.97 -10.23
N LEU A 66 6.75 -2.11 -10.44
CA LEU A 66 5.74 -1.60 -9.51
C LEU A 66 5.85 -2.24 -8.15
N LYS A 67 6.00 -3.56 -8.11
CA LYS A 67 6.16 -4.28 -6.83
C LYS A 67 7.36 -3.76 -6.06
N ARG A 68 8.48 -3.58 -6.76
CA ARG A 68 9.70 -3.08 -6.13
C ARG A 68 9.52 -1.68 -5.57
N LEU A 69 8.92 -0.79 -6.36
CA LEU A 69 8.72 0.59 -5.96
C LEU A 69 7.79 0.71 -4.75
N VAL A 70 6.70 -0.06 -4.76
CA VAL A 70 5.75 -0.05 -3.65
C VAL A 70 6.40 -0.56 -2.37
N ARG A 71 7.11 -1.68 -2.45
CA ARG A 71 7.79 -2.26 -1.30
C ARG A 71 8.85 -1.33 -0.73
N GLU A 72 9.63 -0.71 -1.61
CA GLU A 72 10.65 0.24 -1.18
C GLU A 72 10.04 1.46 -0.52
N SER A 73 8.95 1.97 -1.08
CA SER A 73 8.24 3.12 -0.54
C SER A 73 7.72 2.83 0.88
N ILE A 74 7.14 1.64 1.07
CA ILE A 74 6.65 1.21 2.39
C ILE A 74 7.81 1.03 3.37
N ARG A 75 8.90 0.40 2.90
CA ARG A 75 10.06 0.16 3.75
C ARG A 75 10.61 1.47 4.31
N LEU A 76 10.66 2.50 3.49
CA LEU A 76 11.18 3.79 3.91
C LEU A 76 10.25 4.52 4.89
N ARG A 77 8.98 4.19 4.90
CA ARG A 77 8.00 4.86 5.76
C ARG A 77 7.39 3.95 6.83
N GLN A 78 7.88 2.74 6.99
CA GLN A 78 7.26 1.76 7.87
C GLN A 78 7.13 2.24 9.32
N HIS A 79 8.04 3.09 9.78
CA HIS A 79 8.01 3.60 11.14
C HIS A 79 7.04 4.77 11.32
N ARG A 80 6.59 5.36 10.22
CA ARG A 80 5.63 6.46 10.25
C ARG A 80 4.21 5.99 9.95
N LEU A 81 4.09 4.89 9.23
CA LEU A 81 2.79 4.36 8.88
C LEU A 81 2.15 3.71 10.11
N PRO A 82 0.84 3.90 10.29
CA PRO A 82 0.16 3.24 11.40
C PRO A 82 0.06 1.73 11.18
N ALA A 83 -0.41 1.02 12.19
CA ALA A 83 -0.60 -0.43 12.13
C ALA A 83 -1.86 -0.73 11.30
N VAL A 84 -1.69 -0.80 10.00
CA VAL A 84 -2.79 -1.07 9.05
C VAL A 84 -2.35 -2.11 8.04
N ASP A 85 -3.32 -2.87 7.56
CA ASP A 85 -3.13 -3.74 6.41
C ASP A 85 -3.52 -2.95 5.18
N ILE A 86 -2.62 -2.89 4.20
CA ILE A 86 -2.75 -2.05 3.02
C ILE A 86 -2.76 -2.92 1.78
N VAL A 87 -3.73 -2.72 0.90
CA VAL A 87 -3.73 -3.33 -0.43
C VAL A 87 -3.58 -2.21 -1.45
N VAL A 88 -2.55 -2.31 -2.26
CA VAL A 88 -2.28 -1.37 -3.34
C VAL A 88 -2.73 -1.99 -4.64
N LEU A 89 -3.66 -1.34 -5.32
CA LEU A 89 -4.22 -1.82 -6.58
C LEU A 89 -3.66 -0.98 -7.71
N ALA A 90 -2.97 -1.63 -8.63
CA ALA A 90 -2.49 -0.96 -9.84
C ALA A 90 -3.61 -0.92 -10.86
N ARG A 91 -3.92 0.26 -11.33
CA ARG A 91 -4.99 0.49 -12.30
C ARG A 91 -4.40 0.83 -13.66
N ARG A 92 -5.27 0.91 -14.66
CA ARG A 92 -4.87 1.25 -16.01
C ARG A 92 -4.16 2.61 -16.03
N GLY A 93 -3.08 2.70 -16.78
CA GLY A 93 -2.30 3.93 -16.89
C GLY A 93 -1.14 4.05 -15.94
N VAL A 94 -1.04 3.17 -14.94
CA VAL A 94 0.05 3.23 -13.95
C VAL A 94 1.41 2.97 -14.61
N SER A 95 1.45 2.11 -15.62
CA SER A 95 2.71 1.77 -16.29
C SER A 95 3.26 2.91 -17.15
N ASP A 96 2.44 3.92 -17.43
CA ASP A 96 2.88 5.10 -18.19
C ASP A 96 3.65 6.09 -17.32
N LEU A 97 3.60 5.90 -15.99
CA LEU A 97 4.27 6.79 -15.06
C LEU A 97 5.72 6.35 -14.88
N ASP A 98 6.64 7.31 -14.90
CA ASP A 98 8.04 7.01 -14.64
C ASP A 98 8.28 6.81 -13.14
N ASN A 99 9.48 6.34 -12.78
CA ASN A 99 9.80 6.04 -11.39
C ASN A 99 9.69 7.25 -10.47
N PRO A 100 10.24 8.43 -10.81
CA PRO A 100 10.09 9.60 -9.94
C PRO A 100 8.64 9.99 -9.71
N THR A 101 7.81 9.90 -10.75
CA THR A 101 6.39 10.23 -10.65
C THR A 101 5.68 9.21 -9.75
N LEU A 102 5.97 7.93 -9.93
CA LEU A 102 5.40 6.87 -9.09
C LEU A 102 5.79 7.05 -7.62
N HIS A 103 7.06 7.37 -7.35
CA HIS A 103 7.50 7.63 -5.98
C HIS A 103 6.75 8.79 -5.36
N ARG A 104 6.54 9.87 -6.10
CA ARG A 104 5.78 11.01 -5.61
C ARG A 104 4.33 10.65 -5.33
N GLN A 105 3.71 9.88 -6.22
CA GLN A 105 2.34 9.43 -6.04
C GLN A 105 2.21 8.56 -4.80
N LEU A 106 3.10 7.60 -4.64
CA LEU A 106 3.09 6.71 -3.47
C LEU A 106 3.31 7.48 -2.18
N HIS A 107 4.27 8.39 -2.19
CA HIS A 107 4.55 9.22 -1.02
C HIS A 107 3.31 10.04 -0.62
N GLY A 108 2.64 10.63 -1.59
CA GLY A 108 1.41 11.37 -1.35
C GLY A 108 0.29 10.50 -0.80
N LEU A 109 0.19 9.26 -1.31
CA LEU A 109 -0.81 8.31 -0.83
C LEU A 109 -0.55 7.91 0.62
N TRP A 110 0.71 7.66 0.99
CA TRP A 110 1.05 7.30 2.37
C TRP A 110 0.77 8.46 3.33
N ARG A 111 1.07 9.67 2.91
CA ARG A 111 0.78 10.85 3.73
C ARG A 111 -0.72 11.02 3.94
N ARG A 112 -1.52 10.82 2.91
CA ARG A 112 -2.97 10.87 3.02
C ARG A 112 -3.49 9.79 3.94
N LEU A 113 -2.96 8.58 3.80
CA LEU A 113 -3.36 7.45 4.64
C LEU A 113 -3.05 7.72 6.10
N GLU A 114 -1.85 8.20 6.40
CA GLU A 114 -1.47 8.56 7.77
C GLU A 114 -2.44 9.59 8.35
N LYS A 115 -2.79 10.58 7.54
CA LYS A 115 -3.69 11.64 7.96
C LYS A 115 -5.10 11.10 8.23
N GLU A 116 -5.60 10.24 7.35
CA GLU A 116 -6.93 9.65 7.50
C GLU A 116 -7.01 8.75 8.73
N VAL A 117 -5.98 7.96 8.98
CA VAL A 117 -5.94 7.09 10.16
C VAL A 117 -5.91 7.92 11.44
N ARG A 118 -5.12 8.98 11.46
CA ARG A 118 -5.01 9.88 12.60
C ARG A 118 -6.34 10.57 12.87
N LYS A 119 -7.02 10.98 11.81
CA LYS A 119 -8.32 11.63 11.89
C LYS A 119 -9.38 10.69 12.45
N GLN A 120 -9.40 9.44 11.99
CA GLN A 120 -10.33 8.42 12.49
C GLN A 120 -10.05 8.09 13.94
N ALA A 121 -8.78 7.99 14.32
CA ALA A 121 -8.41 7.72 15.71
C ALA A 121 -8.87 8.85 16.62
N ALA A 122 -8.75 10.10 16.17
CA ALA A 122 -9.20 11.25 16.96
C ALA A 122 -10.70 11.24 17.15
N VAL A 123 -11.46 10.87 16.09
CA VAL A 123 -12.92 10.79 16.15
C VAL A 123 -13.36 9.62 17.03
N ALA A 124 -12.68 8.49 16.90
CA ALA A 124 -13.03 7.28 17.63
C ALA A 124 -12.61 7.33 19.09
N SER A 125 -11.72 8.23 19.45
CA SER A 125 -11.24 8.35 20.81
C SER A 125 -12.29 9.05 21.68
N PRO A 126 -12.95 8.36 22.58
CA PRO A 126 -13.84 9.02 23.51
C PRO A 126 -13.00 9.84 24.47
N SER A 127 -13.30 11.04 24.52
CA SER A 127 -12.57 11.94 25.42
C SER A 127 -12.99 11.73 26.86
#